data_835c7320216b533632d157181e006cad
#
_entry.id   835c7320216b533632d157181e006cad
#
_cell.length_a   1.000
_cell.length_b   1.000
_cell.length_c   1.000
_cell.angle_alpha   90.00
_cell.angle_beta   90.00
_cell.angle_gamma   90.00
#
_symmetry.space_group_name_H-M   'P 1'
#
loop_
_entity.id
_entity.type
_entity.pdbx_description
1 polymer ?
#
loop_
_entity_poly.entity_id
_entity_poly.type
_entity_poly.pdbx_seq_one_letter_code
_entity_poly.pdbx_strand_id
1 'polypeptide(L)'
;ILSFSYLSLADAENSVLVKGGNVFLPDQGFVKKDFLIEEGKIVSIEDQIDDGVTGKTIYADGKYITPGLVVFSSLGLLEIGALSETNDNSSDIYNAGFDPSKAYNPFSQAVSLNRSKGVTSTVHIPGASGYFSGLLGHTKINNGWKQKKQGPLAVLTSYGQSRGDSRAAELQFMSDLFDFVRNRSEDKANYETDNIQFFFGTQNDYQFTNRDLVAIRKLLSNKLPLVVRVNKATDILNVIKFADTEGIELILWEANEAHMVADEIAKAGVPVVLDPLNNIPGSFDSLNATYENVARLNAAGVKMAFYYNQGAGSHNAYLATQSAGNAVAMGVPYNEALNAITKNPADIFGLVDVGQVSVGFEGDIAIWDADPLELTSFVEKVLIDGVEQDLSNRYEELTDRYTKEKDLPNSYRSRE
;
A
#
# COMPACT_ATOMS: atom_id res chain seq x y z
N ILE A 1 -8.94 10.08 44.05
CA ILE A 1 -10.32 10.02 43.54
C ILE A 1 -10.24 9.29 42.20
N LEU A 2 -10.52 7.98 42.23
CA LEU A 2 -10.63 7.14 41.03
C LEU A 2 -11.96 7.47 40.36
N SER A 3 -11.95 8.12 39.21
CA SER A 3 -13.14 8.27 38.38
C SER A 3 -13.35 6.98 37.60
N PHE A 4 -14.22 6.11 38.08
CA PHE A 4 -14.79 5.06 37.24
C PHE A 4 -15.76 5.73 36.26
N SER A 5 -15.40 5.81 35.00
CA SER A 5 -16.33 6.12 33.92
C SER A 5 -17.25 4.90 33.77
N TYR A 6 -18.53 5.04 34.06
CA TYR A 6 -19.53 4.02 33.73
C TYR A 6 -19.64 3.98 32.21
N LEU A 7 -19.15 2.90 31.58
CA LEU A 7 -19.51 2.58 30.19
C LEU A 7 -21.04 2.46 30.12
N SER A 8 -21.66 3.10 29.10
CA SER A 8 -23.06 2.93 28.83
C SER A 8 -23.29 1.53 28.22
N LEU A 9 -24.42 0.90 28.51
CA LEU A 9 -24.79 -0.42 27.96
C LEU A 9 -24.79 -0.45 26.41
N ALA A 10 -24.94 0.69 25.75
CA ALA A 10 -24.88 0.84 24.29
C ALA A 10 -23.45 0.78 23.73
N ASP A 11 -22.44 1.16 24.53
CA ASP A 11 -21.03 1.12 24.12
C ASP A 11 -20.47 -0.31 24.21
N ALA A 12 -21.08 -1.17 25.05
CA ALA A 12 -20.64 -2.55 25.21
C ALA A 12 -20.96 -3.45 23.98
N GLU A 13 -22.00 -3.17 23.22
CA GLU A 13 -22.38 -3.99 22.05
C GLU A 13 -21.38 -3.87 20.88
N ASN A 14 -20.62 -2.77 20.78
CA ASN A 14 -19.65 -2.51 19.70
C ASN A 14 -18.19 -2.65 20.15
N SER A 15 -17.94 -3.28 21.30
CA SER A 15 -16.58 -3.50 21.80
C SER A 15 -16.07 -4.91 21.52
N VAL A 16 -14.77 -5.03 21.21
CA VAL A 16 -14.08 -6.31 21.00
C VAL A 16 -12.83 -6.37 21.87
N LEU A 17 -12.77 -7.35 22.76
CA LEU A 17 -11.60 -7.67 23.54
C LEU A 17 -10.81 -8.80 22.86
N VAL A 18 -9.53 -8.59 22.60
CA VAL A 18 -8.60 -9.63 22.09
C VAL A 18 -7.65 -10.01 23.21
N LYS A 19 -7.60 -11.30 23.56
CA LYS A 19 -6.88 -11.82 24.73
C LYS A 19 -5.83 -12.85 24.41
N GLY A 20 -4.71 -12.77 25.14
CA GLY A 20 -3.72 -13.84 25.26
C GLY A 20 -2.79 -14.00 24.04
N GLY A 21 -2.91 -13.16 23.02
CA GLY A 21 -2.11 -13.26 21.81
C GLY A 21 -0.72 -12.64 21.92
N ASN A 22 0.19 -13.06 21.05
CA ASN A 22 1.45 -12.39 20.82
C ASN A 22 1.21 -11.21 19.89
N VAL A 23 1.13 -10.00 20.41
CA VAL A 23 0.79 -8.77 19.68
C VAL A 23 2.06 -8.10 19.19
N PHE A 24 2.13 -7.80 17.90
CA PHE A 24 3.24 -7.04 17.34
C PHE A 24 3.08 -5.55 17.66
N LEU A 25 4.00 -5.05 18.48
CA LEU A 25 4.15 -3.62 18.76
C LEU A 25 5.41 -3.11 18.02
N PRO A 26 5.32 -2.00 17.26
CA PRO A 26 6.38 -1.59 16.32
C PRO A 26 7.79 -1.49 16.91
N ASP A 27 7.89 -1.02 18.16
CA ASP A 27 9.18 -0.78 18.83
C ASP A 27 9.63 -1.94 19.75
N GLN A 28 8.75 -2.94 19.98
CA GLN A 28 8.99 -4.03 20.94
C GLN A 28 8.99 -5.42 20.29
N GLY A 29 8.47 -5.52 19.05
CA GLY A 29 8.21 -6.82 18.43
C GLY A 29 6.98 -7.52 19.02
N PHE A 30 6.97 -8.85 18.98
CA PHE A 30 5.89 -9.64 19.55
C PHE A 30 5.94 -9.71 21.08
N VAL A 31 4.89 -9.25 21.72
CA VAL A 31 4.72 -9.31 23.19
C VAL A 31 3.32 -9.86 23.53
N LYS A 32 3.19 -10.62 24.62
CA LYS A 32 1.91 -11.12 25.07
C LYS A 32 1.11 -10.00 25.71
N LYS A 33 -0.01 -9.61 25.10
CA LYS A 33 -0.88 -8.52 25.54
C LYS A 33 -2.34 -8.83 25.25
N ASP A 34 -3.21 -8.24 26.07
CA ASP A 34 -4.62 -8.06 25.77
C ASP A 34 -4.85 -6.64 25.25
N PHE A 35 -5.82 -6.44 24.38
CA PHE A 35 -6.22 -5.10 23.96
C PHE A 35 -7.72 -5.01 23.68
N LEU A 36 -8.26 -3.83 23.92
CA LEU A 36 -9.67 -3.51 23.77
C LEU A 36 -9.88 -2.57 22.59
N ILE A 37 -10.83 -2.92 21.73
CA ILE A 37 -11.29 -2.09 20.61
C ILE A 37 -12.71 -1.62 20.95
N GLU A 38 -12.94 -0.31 20.89
CA GLU A 38 -14.26 0.32 21.04
C GLU A 38 -14.49 1.28 19.89
N GLU A 39 -15.70 1.27 19.32
CA GLU A 39 -16.05 2.12 18.17
C GLU A 39 -15.03 2.08 17.02
N GLY A 40 -14.44 0.91 16.81
CA GLY A 40 -13.43 0.68 15.75
C GLY A 40 -12.02 1.14 16.07
N LYS A 41 -11.75 1.66 17.28
CA LYS A 41 -10.42 2.10 17.71
C LYS A 41 -9.88 1.32 18.89
N ILE A 42 -8.58 1.12 18.93
CA ILE A 42 -7.89 0.52 20.09
C ILE A 42 -7.86 1.55 21.22
N VAL A 43 -8.50 1.23 22.33
CA VAL A 43 -8.62 2.15 23.49
C VAL A 43 -7.70 1.76 24.65
N SER A 44 -7.32 0.48 24.76
CA SER A 44 -6.42 -0.02 25.80
C SER A 44 -5.56 -1.17 25.29
N ILE A 45 -4.30 -1.26 25.78
CA ILE A 45 -3.37 -2.38 25.56
C ILE A 45 -2.71 -2.67 26.92
N GLU A 46 -2.95 -3.86 27.50
CA GLU A 46 -2.51 -4.20 28.86
C GLU A 46 -1.99 -5.64 28.91
N ASP A 47 -1.35 -6.03 30.02
CA ASP A 47 -0.91 -7.43 30.23
C ASP A 47 -2.11 -8.37 30.39
N GLN A 48 -3.18 -7.88 31.02
CA GLN A 48 -4.46 -8.58 31.22
C GLN A 48 -5.61 -7.58 31.31
N ILE A 49 -6.70 -7.87 30.62
CA ILE A 49 -7.97 -7.12 30.69
C ILE A 49 -9.06 -8.09 31.12
N ASP A 50 -9.92 -7.69 32.08
CA ASP A 50 -11.00 -8.51 32.58
C ASP A 50 -12.13 -8.74 31.56
N ASP A 51 -12.68 -9.96 31.48
CA ASP A 51 -13.71 -10.35 30.50
C ASP A 51 -15.08 -9.64 30.69
N GLY A 52 -15.27 -8.96 31.80
CA GLY A 52 -16.57 -8.35 32.17
C GLY A 52 -16.94 -7.05 31.46
N VAL A 53 -16.08 -6.58 30.52
CA VAL A 53 -16.15 -5.20 30.00
C VAL A 53 -16.71 -5.12 28.58
N THR A 54 -17.02 -6.25 27.89
CA THR A 54 -17.18 -6.23 26.43
C THR A 54 -18.36 -7.03 25.88
N GLY A 55 -18.80 -6.63 24.65
CA GLY A 55 -19.79 -7.38 23.87
C GLY A 55 -19.23 -8.66 23.24
N LYS A 56 -17.95 -8.69 22.83
CA LYS A 56 -17.31 -9.84 22.18
C LYS A 56 -15.88 -10.02 22.67
N THR A 57 -15.52 -11.26 23.05
CA THR A 57 -14.13 -11.63 23.35
C THR A 57 -13.59 -12.58 22.30
N ILE A 58 -12.37 -12.31 21.82
CA ILE A 58 -11.59 -13.18 20.90
C ILE A 58 -10.39 -13.69 21.70
N TYR A 59 -10.35 -15.00 21.94
CA TYR A 59 -9.19 -15.65 22.55
C TYR A 59 -8.16 -15.99 21.49
N ALA A 60 -6.94 -15.50 21.68
CA ALA A 60 -5.82 -15.64 20.73
C ALA A 60 -4.59 -16.28 21.37
N ASP A 61 -4.79 -17.16 22.38
CA ASP A 61 -3.68 -17.85 23.05
C ASP A 61 -2.83 -18.63 22.04
N GLY A 62 -1.52 -18.37 22.07
CA GLY A 62 -0.56 -18.99 21.15
C GLY A 62 -0.58 -18.46 19.72
N LYS A 63 -1.47 -17.51 19.41
CA LYS A 63 -1.57 -16.87 18.09
C LYS A 63 -0.67 -15.63 17.99
N TYR A 64 -0.35 -15.25 16.76
CA TYR A 64 0.33 -14.01 16.46
C TYR A 64 -0.69 -12.98 15.97
N ILE A 65 -0.54 -11.75 16.43
CA ILE A 65 -1.43 -10.64 16.06
C ILE A 65 -0.59 -9.51 15.49
N THR A 66 -0.87 -9.16 14.25
CA THR A 66 -0.23 -8.03 13.57
C THR A 66 -1.25 -6.92 13.32
N PRO A 67 -0.81 -5.66 13.12
CA PRO A 67 -1.63 -4.73 12.38
C PRO A 67 -2.05 -5.38 11.05
N GLY A 68 -3.17 -4.96 10.50
CA GLY A 68 -3.54 -5.36 9.14
C GLY A 68 -2.49 -4.90 8.14
N LEU A 69 -2.25 -5.71 7.11
CA LEU A 69 -1.29 -5.39 6.07
C LEU A 69 -1.77 -4.20 5.23
N VAL A 70 -0.85 -3.27 4.95
CA VAL A 70 -1.08 -2.11 4.08
C VAL A 70 -0.31 -2.33 2.79
N VAL A 71 -1.01 -2.66 1.72
CA VAL A 71 -0.39 -3.00 0.44
C VAL A 71 -0.36 -1.82 -0.53
N PHE A 72 0.67 -1.77 -1.37
CA PHE A 72 0.84 -0.83 -2.46
C PHE A 72 0.54 -1.56 -3.77
N SER A 73 -0.67 -1.39 -4.33
CA SER A 73 -1.13 -2.21 -5.46
C SER A 73 -2.31 -1.57 -6.21
N SER A 74 -2.67 -2.14 -7.37
CA SER A 74 -3.91 -1.81 -8.11
C SER A 74 -5.10 -2.71 -7.68
N LEU A 75 -5.13 -3.15 -6.42
CA LEU A 75 -6.15 -4.04 -5.88
C LEU A 75 -7.55 -3.43 -6.01
N GLY A 76 -8.49 -4.19 -6.57
CA GLY A 76 -9.86 -3.74 -6.82
C GLY A 76 -10.02 -2.80 -8.02
N LEU A 77 -8.95 -2.51 -8.75
CA LEU A 77 -8.94 -1.71 -9.99
C LEU A 77 -8.64 -2.58 -11.23
N LEU A 78 -7.97 -3.70 -11.02
CA LEU A 78 -7.63 -4.68 -12.05
C LEU A 78 -8.22 -6.03 -11.69
N GLU A 79 -8.94 -6.63 -12.61
CA GLU A 79 -9.32 -8.05 -12.57
C GLU A 79 -8.36 -8.84 -13.46
N ILE A 80 -7.72 -9.85 -12.86
CA ILE A 80 -6.72 -10.69 -13.55
C ILE A 80 -7.28 -12.08 -13.75
N GLY A 81 -7.14 -12.60 -14.95
CA GLY A 81 -7.55 -13.95 -15.32
C GLY A 81 -7.75 -14.10 -16.82
N ALA A 82 -8.31 -15.23 -17.26
CA ALA A 82 -8.59 -15.48 -18.67
C ALA A 82 -9.56 -14.46 -19.29
N LEU A 83 -10.30 -13.75 -18.46
CA LEU A 83 -11.25 -12.70 -18.80
C LEU A 83 -10.88 -11.39 -18.10
N SER A 84 -9.60 -11.02 -18.09
CA SER A 84 -9.13 -9.76 -17.50
C SER A 84 -9.63 -8.59 -18.35
N GLU A 85 -10.83 -8.15 -18.07
CA GLU A 85 -11.52 -7.14 -18.87
C GLU A 85 -11.56 -5.79 -18.16
N THR A 86 -11.28 -5.77 -16.87
CA THR A 86 -11.32 -4.54 -16.07
C THR A 86 -9.91 -3.99 -15.90
N ASN A 87 -9.67 -2.82 -16.47
CA ASN A 87 -8.44 -2.06 -16.32
C ASN A 87 -8.80 -0.61 -16.03
N ASP A 88 -9.15 -0.33 -14.77
CA ASP A 88 -9.60 0.98 -14.31
C ASP A 88 -8.49 1.80 -13.66
N ASN A 89 -7.23 1.36 -13.77
CA ASN A 89 -6.11 2.05 -13.15
C ASN A 89 -5.35 3.02 -14.07
N SER A 90 -5.76 3.18 -15.33
CA SER A 90 -5.09 4.05 -16.30
C SER A 90 -6.06 4.95 -17.05
N SER A 91 -5.56 6.05 -17.62
CA SER A 91 -6.34 7.02 -18.39
C SER A 91 -5.53 7.59 -19.54
N ASP A 92 -6.14 7.65 -20.72
CA ASP A 92 -5.59 8.35 -21.89
C ASP A 92 -5.94 9.85 -21.92
N ILE A 93 -6.82 10.31 -21.01
CA ILE A 93 -7.35 11.69 -20.99
C ILE A 93 -6.66 12.52 -19.89
N TYR A 94 -6.48 11.94 -18.72
CA TYR A 94 -5.95 12.62 -17.53
C TYR A 94 -4.53 12.16 -17.24
N ASN A 95 -3.74 13.08 -16.72
CA ASN A 95 -2.39 12.87 -16.21
C ASN A 95 -2.38 12.93 -14.66
N ALA A 96 -1.70 13.91 -14.08
CA ALA A 96 -1.52 14.08 -12.63
C ALA A 96 -2.83 14.10 -11.83
N GLY A 97 -3.94 14.50 -12.44
CA GLY A 97 -5.26 14.59 -11.80
C GLY A 97 -6.13 13.34 -11.92
N PHE A 98 -5.64 12.26 -12.55
CA PHE A 98 -6.34 10.98 -12.62
C PHE A 98 -6.41 10.33 -11.24
N ASP A 99 -7.60 9.97 -10.78
CA ASP A 99 -7.84 9.32 -9.49
C ASP A 99 -8.52 7.96 -9.71
N PRO A 100 -7.73 6.88 -9.77
CA PRO A 100 -8.25 5.53 -10.03
C PRO A 100 -9.10 4.99 -8.87
N SER A 101 -8.94 5.50 -7.65
CA SER A 101 -9.70 5.03 -6.48
C SER A 101 -11.22 5.19 -6.64
N LYS A 102 -11.67 6.00 -7.60
CA LYS A 102 -13.09 6.17 -7.94
C LYS A 102 -13.72 4.94 -8.59
N ALA A 103 -12.91 4.11 -9.24
CA ALA A 103 -13.35 2.88 -9.90
C ALA A 103 -13.18 1.64 -9.01
N TYR A 104 -12.75 1.79 -7.74
CA TYR A 104 -12.53 0.68 -6.84
C TYR A 104 -13.77 -0.21 -6.70
N ASN A 105 -13.59 -1.51 -7.00
CA ASN A 105 -14.60 -2.54 -6.87
C ASN A 105 -14.37 -3.37 -5.59
N PRO A 106 -15.20 -3.19 -4.54
CA PRO A 106 -15.06 -3.94 -3.28
C PRO A 106 -15.41 -5.44 -3.42
N PHE A 107 -16.10 -5.83 -4.50
CA PHE A 107 -16.52 -7.20 -4.77
C PHE A 107 -15.59 -7.94 -5.74
N SER A 108 -14.46 -7.33 -6.10
CA SER A 108 -13.41 -8.00 -6.86
C SER A 108 -12.93 -9.26 -6.13
N GLN A 109 -12.74 -10.34 -6.88
CA GLN A 109 -12.22 -11.59 -6.34
C GLN A 109 -10.82 -11.41 -5.72
N ALA A 110 -10.03 -10.49 -6.27
CA ALA A 110 -8.73 -10.15 -5.71
C ALA A 110 -8.85 -9.50 -4.31
N VAL A 111 -9.89 -8.70 -4.08
CA VAL A 111 -10.12 -8.04 -2.78
C VAL A 111 -10.46 -9.06 -1.70
N SER A 112 -11.41 -9.99 -1.95
CA SER A 112 -11.77 -11.03 -0.98
C SER A 112 -10.58 -11.95 -0.67
N LEU A 113 -9.80 -12.34 -1.70
CA LEU A 113 -8.60 -13.14 -1.52
C LEU A 113 -7.56 -12.42 -0.63
N ASN A 114 -7.23 -11.16 -0.95
CA ASN A 114 -6.22 -10.42 -0.19
C ASN A 114 -6.67 -10.18 1.25
N ARG A 115 -7.95 -9.87 1.48
CA ARG A 115 -8.51 -9.74 2.83
C ARG A 115 -8.37 -11.04 3.62
N SER A 116 -8.67 -12.20 3.03
CA SER A 116 -8.51 -13.50 3.69
C SER A 116 -7.05 -13.85 4.04
N LYS A 117 -6.09 -13.08 3.54
CA LYS A 117 -4.66 -13.20 3.80
C LYS A 117 -4.09 -12.07 4.65
N GLY A 118 -4.95 -11.32 5.37
CA GLY A 118 -4.53 -10.32 6.36
C GLY A 118 -4.38 -8.90 5.82
N VAL A 119 -4.65 -8.64 4.54
CA VAL A 119 -4.66 -7.27 4.02
C VAL A 119 -5.92 -6.56 4.51
N THR A 120 -5.75 -5.36 5.07
CA THR A 120 -6.85 -4.50 5.52
C THR A 120 -6.97 -3.22 4.71
N SER A 121 -5.87 -2.81 4.08
CA SER A 121 -5.76 -1.54 3.40
C SER A 121 -4.95 -1.65 2.11
N THR A 122 -5.34 -0.90 1.09
CA THR A 122 -4.57 -0.75 -0.15
C THR A 122 -4.31 0.72 -0.48
N VAL A 123 -3.08 1.04 -0.85
CA VAL A 123 -2.71 2.29 -1.52
C VAL A 123 -2.74 2.00 -3.02
N HIS A 124 -3.70 2.63 -3.70
CA HIS A 124 -3.93 2.41 -5.13
C HIS A 124 -2.84 3.00 -5.99
N ILE A 125 -2.29 2.17 -6.89
CA ILE A 125 -1.29 2.57 -7.88
C ILE A 125 -1.99 2.79 -9.21
N PRO A 126 -1.95 4.02 -9.79
CA PRO A 126 -2.34 4.22 -11.18
C PRO A 126 -1.37 3.52 -12.13
N GLY A 127 -1.90 3.01 -13.24
CA GLY A 127 -1.12 2.43 -14.31
C GLY A 127 -0.27 3.48 -15.04
N ALA A 128 0.79 3.02 -15.69
CA ALA A 128 1.65 3.91 -16.46
C ALA A 128 0.91 4.45 -17.69
N SER A 129 0.51 5.71 -17.64
CA SER A 129 -0.10 6.46 -18.74
C SER A 129 0.29 7.94 -18.64
N GLY A 130 0.41 8.62 -19.75
CA GLY A 130 0.75 10.04 -19.79
C GLY A 130 2.12 10.39 -19.18
N TYR A 131 2.35 11.67 -18.89
CA TYR A 131 3.56 12.16 -18.23
C TYR A 131 3.55 11.87 -16.74
N PHE A 132 2.42 12.10 -16.06
CA PHE A 132 2.13 11.58 -14.74
C PHE A 132 1.13 10.44 -14.88
N SER A 133 1.28 9.43 -14.08
CA SER A 133 0.35 8.28 -14.09
C SER A 133 -0.96 8.61 -13.37
N GLY A 134 -0.93 9.49 -12.39
CA GLY A 134 -2.11 9.93 -11.64
C GLY A 134 -1.87 10.09 -10.15
N LEU A 135 -2.96 10.10 -9.42
CA LEU A 135 -3.03 10.23 -7.97
C LEU A 135 -3.04 8.86 -7.29
N LEU A 136 -2.33 8.74 -6.19
CA LEU A 136 -2.51 7.64 -5.26
C LEU A 136 -3.66 7.96 -4.30
N GLY A 137 -4.41 6.93 -3.93
CA GLY A 137 -5.46 7.00 -2.93
C GLY A 137 -5.45 5.76 -2.05
N HIS A 138 -6.04 5.82 -0.88
CA HIS A 138 -6.15 4.70 0.05
C HIS A 138 -7.60 4.24 0.17
N THR A 139 -7.79 2.93 0.31
CA THR A 139 -9.09 2.32 0.59
C THR A 139 -8.92 1.16 1.58
N LYS A 140 -9.76 1.13 2.62
CA LYS A 140 -9.92 -0.05 3.46
C LYS A 140 -10.71 -1.12 2.71
N ILE A 141 -10.28 -2.37 2.80
CA ILE A 141 -10.87 -3.46 2.01
C ILE A 141 -11.89 -4.29 2.81
N ASN A 142 -12.66 -3.62 3.69
CA ASN A 142 -13.74 -4.26 4.46
C ASN A 142 -14.86 -4.81 3.57
N ASN A 143 -15.64 -5.74 4.12
CA ASN A 143 -16.83 -6.27 3.46
C ASN A 143 -17.90 -5.20 3.23
N GLY A 144 -18.65 -5.34 2.13
CA GLY A 144 -19.80 -4.50 1.82
C GLY A 144 -19.48 -3.30 0.91
N TRP A 145 -20.44 -2.37 0.81
CA TRP A 145 -20.41 -1.25 -0.13
C TRP A 145 -19.71 0.02 0.39
N LYS A 146 -19.62 0.15 1.71
CA LYS A 146 -19.08 1.35 2.33
C LYS A 146 -17.64 1.09 2.78
N GLN A 147 -16.67 1.63 2.06
CA GLN A 147 -15.26 1.62 2.45
C GLN A 147 -14.84 3.00 2.92
N LYS A 148 -14.00 3.04 3.94
CA LYS A 148 -13.26 4.25 4.27
C LYS A 148 -12.17 4.48 3.22
N LYS A 149 -12.11 5.70 2.69
CA LYS A 149 -11.14 6.14 1.69
C LYS A 149 -10.42 7.39 2.17
N GLN A 150 -9.14 7.48 1.86
CA GLN A 150 -8.33 8.69 2.07
C GLN A 150 -7.60 9.02 0.77
N GLY A 151 -7.56 10.27 0.40
CA GLY A 151 -6.81 10.71 -0.79
C GLY A 151 -7.25 12.07 -1.29
N PRO A 152 -6.51 12.60 -2.26
CA PRO A 152 -5.29 12.04 -2.83
C PRO A 152 -4.12 12.03 -1.84
N LEU A 153 -3.22 11.03 -1.95
CA LEU A 153 -2.06 10.83 -1.08
C LEU A 153 -0.75 11.30 -1.70
N ALA A 154 -0.61 11.14 -3.01
CA ALA A 154 0.61 11.47 -3.75
C ALA A 154 0.29 11.63 -5.25
N VAL A 155 1.23 12.18 -6.01
CA VAL A 155 1.23 12.18 -7.48
C VAL A 155 2.29 11.21 -7.96
N LEU A 156 1.97 10.33 -8.92
CA LEU A 156 2.88 9.33 -9.47
C LEU A 156 3.43 9.75 -10.84
N THR A 157 4.73 9.61 -11.01
CA THR A 157 5.42 9.70 -12.29
C THR A 157 6.51 8.64 -12.40
N SER A 158 7.13 8.52 -13.57
CA SER A 158 8.31 7.69 -13.81
C SER A 158 9.44 8.56 -14.32
N TYR A 159 10.68 8.14 -14.11
CA TYR A 159 11.86 8.78 -14.67
C TYR A 159 12.84 7.73 -15.20
N GLY A 160 13.37 7.95 -16.41
CA GLY A 160 14.33 7.07 -17.06
C GLY A 160 13.85 6.53 -18.41
N GLN A 161 14.34 5.36 -18.79
CA GLN A 161 14.21 4.82 -20.16
C GLN A 161 12.77 4.58 -20.65
N SER A 162 11.79 4.58 -19.77
CA SER A 162 10.42 4.17 -20.10
C SER A 162 9.62 5.15 -20.95
N ARG A 163 10.10 6.38 -21.16
CA ARG A 163 9.34 7.46 -21.81
C ARG A 163 9.75 7.77 -23.27
N GLY A 164 10.85 7.24 -23.72
CA GLY A 164 11.32 7.44 -25.12
C GLY A 164 11.97 8.78 -25.39
N ASP A 165 12.19 9.63 -24.37
CA ASP A 165 12.96 10.87 -24.48
C ASP A 165 14.26 10.80 -23.65
N SER A 166 15.09 11.82 -23.72
CA SER A 166 16.32 11.88 -22.92
C SER A 166 16.00 12.27 -21.48
N ARG A 167 16.74 11.70 -20.53
CA ARG A 167 16.64 12.03 -19.10
C ARG A 167 16.75 13.53 -18.80
N ALA A 168 17.59 14.23 -19.56
CA ALA A 168 17.76 15.67 -19.41
C ALA A 168 16.51 16.43 -19.85
N ALA A 169 15.90 16.02 -20.97
CA ALA A 169 14.66 16.63 -21.47
C ALA A 169 13.49 16.38 -20.52
N GLU A 170 13.40 15.19 -19.92
CA GLU A 170 12.35 14.88 -18.92
C GLU A 170 12.42 15.83 -17.71
N LEU A 171 13.60 16.06 -17.13
CA LEU A 171 13.75 16.98 -15.99
C LEU A 171 13.49 18.44 -16.39
N GLN A 172 14.00 18.88 -17.56
CA GLN A 172 13.74 20.23 -18.05
C GLN A 172 12.24 20.48 -18.25
N PHE A 173 11.55 19.54 -18.88
CA PHE A 173 10.12 19.63 -19.06
C PHE A 173 9.36 19.71 -17.73
N MET A 174 9.75 18.92 -16.74
CA MET A 174 9.11 18.94 -15.44
C MET A 174 9.32 20.30 -14.75
N SER A 175 10.54 20.87 -14.82
CA SER A 175 10.78 22.23 -14.32
C SER A 175 9.95 23.28 -15.06
N ASP A 176 9.92 23.25 -16.39
CA ASP A 176 9.13 24.19 -17.19
C ASP A 176 7.63 24.11 -16.85
N LEU A 177 7.10 22.90 -16.69
CA LEU A 177 5.72 22.67 -16.27
C LEU A 177 5.45 23.19 -14.85
N PHE A 178 6.37 22.98 -13.92
CA PHE A 178 6.23 23.46 -12.55
C PHE A 178 6.27 25.00 -12.50
N ASP A 179 7.15 25.63 -13.23
CA ASP A 179 7.21 27.09 -13.35
C ASP A 179 5.94 27.66 -14.00
N PHE A 180 5.41 26.98 -15.03
CA PHE A 180 4.14 27.35 -15.62
C PHE A 180 3.01 27.31 -14.58
N VAL A 181 2.91 26.25 -13.76
CA VAL A 181 1.88 26.11 -12.75
C VAL A 181 2.04 27.14 -11.62
N ARG A 182 3.27 27.44 -11.18
CA ARG A 182 3.56 28.48 -10.17
C ARG A 182 3.14 29.86 -10.64
N ASN A 183 3.38 30.19 -11.91
CA ASN A 183 3.09 31.51 -12.47
C ASN A 183 1.64 31.72 -12.89
N ARG A 184 0.80 30.66 -12.86
CA ARG A 184 -0.62 30.72 -13.20
C ARG A 184 -1.46 31.04 -11.97
N SER A 185 -2.20 32.18 -11.98
CA SER A 185 -3.08 32.56 -10.88
C SER A 185 -4.28 31.60 -10.75
N GLU A 186 -4.74 31.36 -9.50
CA GLU A 186 -5.90 30.51 -9.20
C GLU A 186 -7.20 31.03 -9.82
N ASP A 187 -7.37 32.34 -9.91
CA ASP A 187 -8.58 33.00 -10.42
C ASP A 187 -8.85 32.76 -11.92
N LYS A 188 -7.86 32.29 -12.67
CA LYS A 188 -8.01 31.91 -14.09
C LYS A 188 -8.30 30.44 -14.31
N ALA A 189 -8.43 29.65 -13.27
CA ALA A 189 -8.87 28.26 -13.33
C ALA A 189 -10.40 28.16 -13.49
N ASN A 190 -10.94 28.76 -14.54
CA ASN A 190 -12.28 28.40 -14.99
C ASN A 190 -12.23 26.95 -15.47
N TYR A 191 -12.84 26.06 -14.71
CA TYR A 191 -12.76 24.59 -14.80
C TYR A 191 -13.28 24.01 -16.12
N GLU A 192 -13.71 24.82 -17.06
CA GLU A 192 -14.52 24.34 -18.18
C GLU A 192 -13.87 24.39 -19.57
N THR A 193 -12.77 25.10 -19.83
CA THR A 193 -12.40 25.33 -21.23
C THR A 193 -10.92 25.28 -21.63
N ASP A 194 -9.93 25.28 -20.71
CA ASP A 194 -8.54 25.40 -21.14
C ASP A 194 -7.77 24.08 -20.99
N ASN A 195 -7.81 23.24 -21.99
CA ASN A 195 -6.80 22.19 -22.18
C ASN A 195 -5.48 22.86 -22.55
N ILE A 196 -4.42 22.62 -21.76
CA ILE A 196 -3.09 23.10 -22.10
C ILE A 196 -2.37 21.98 -22.83
N GLN A 197 -2.00 22.25 -24.07
CA GLN A 197 -1.20 21.35 -24.88
C GLN A 197 0.26 21.76 -24.76
N PHE A 198 1.11 20.87 -24.25
CA PHE A 198 2.55 20.97 -24.37
C PHE A 198 3.02 20.04 -25.48
N PHE A 199 3.67 20.59 -26.49
CA PHE A 199 4.22 19.83 -27.59
C PHE A 199 5.63 19.37 -27.22
N PHE A 200 5.81 18.05 -27.08
CA PHE A 200 7.10 17.41 -26.91
C PHE A 200 7.41 16.54 -28.12
N GLY A 201 8.31 17.01 -28.95
CA GLY A 201 8.76 16.25 -30.10
C GLY A 201 7.65 15.90 -31.10
N THR A 202 7.98 15.22 -32.16
CA THR A 202 7.05 14.88 -33.25
C THR A 202 6.12 13.70 -32.98
N GLN A 203 6.13 13.08 -31.78
CA GLN A 203 5.40 11.84 -31.53
C GLN A 203 4.57 11.78 -30.24
N ASN A 204 4.73 12.68 -29.27
CA ASN A 204 3.98 12.64 -28.02
C ASN A 204 3.46 14.02 -27.61
N ASP A 205 2.21 14.30 -27.92
CA ASP A 205 1.52 15.50 -27.44
C ASP A 205 1.00 15.23 -26.02
N TYR A 206 1.66 15.76 -24.99
CA TYR A 206 1.11 15.71 -23.63
C TYR A 206 0.05 16.77 -23.43
N GLN A 207 -1.15 16.35 -23.08
CA GLN A 207 -2.25 17.24 -22.72
C GLN A 207 -2.42 17.29 -21.22
N PHE A 208 -2.52 18.49 -20.65
CA PHE A 208 -2.81 18.69 -19.24
C PHE A 208 -4.16 19.40 -19.10
N THR A 209 -5.04 18.80 -18.31
CA THR A 209 -6.33 19.37 -17.96
C THR A 209 -6.21 20.29 -16.75
N ASN A 210 -7.22 21.12 -16.47
CA ASN A 210 -7.23 21.90 -15.23
C ASN A 210 -7.13 21.03 -13.97
N ARG A 211 -7.68 19.80 -14.00
CA ARG A 211 -7.56 18.84 -12.90
C ARG A 211 -6.11 18.42 -12.67
N ASP A 212 -5.34 18.22 -13.73
CA ASP A 212 -3.92 17.89 -13.66
C ASP A 212 -3.12 19.05 -13.05
N LEU A 213 -3.41 20.29 -13.46
CA LEU A 213 -2.75 21.47 -12.90
C LEU A 213 -3.08 21.67 -11.41
N VAL A 214 -4.30 21.34 -10.98
CA VAL A 214 -4.67 21.36 -9.55
C VAL A 214 -3.87 20.33 -8.76
N ALA A 215 -3.68 19.13 -9.30
CA ALA A 215 -2.86 18.10 -8.65
C ALA A 215 -1.39 18.52 -8.54
N ILE A 216 -0.81 19.06 -9.63
CA ILE A 216 0.57 19.59 -9.65
C ILE A 216 0.72 20.77 -8.66
N ARG A 217 -0.28 21.65 -8.55
CA ARG A 217 -0.23 22.76 -7.58
C ARG A 217 -0.23 22.25 -6.13
N LYS A 218 -0.97 21.17 -5.83
CA LYS A 218 -0.93 20.54 -4.50
C LYS A 218 0.46 19.95 -4.21
N LEU A 219 1.08 19.33 -5.20
CA LEU A 219 2.46 18.85 -5.12
C LEU A 219 3.43 20.01 -4.83
N LEU A 220 3.39 21.09 -5.61
CA LEU A 220 4.26 22.26 -5.43
C LEU A 220 4.03 23.03 -4.14
N SER A 221 2.92 22.81 -3.45
CA SER A 221 2.63 23.37 -2.12
C SER A 221 2.88 22.40 -0.98
N ASN A 222 3.57 21.28 -1.23
CA ASN A 222 3.87 20.20 -0.28
C ASN A 222 2.64 19.65 0.44
N LYS A 223 1.48 19.66 -0.26
CA LYS A 223 0.27 18.98 0.20
C LYS A 223 0.21 17.54 -0.29
N LEU A 224 0.98 17.20 -1.30
CA LEU A 224 1.15 15.87 -1.86
C LEU A 224 2.62 15.66 -2.21
N PRO A 225 3.24 14.54 -1.81
CA PRO A 225 4.56 14.16 -2.30
C PRO A 225 4.52 13.71 -3.76
N LEU A 226 5.67 13.75 -4.43
CA LEU A 226 5.88 13.13 -5.73
C LEU A 226 6.44 11.71 -5.53
N VAL A 227 5.72 10.70 -6.00
CA VAL A 227 6.24 9.33 -6.13
C VAL A 227 6.91 9.22 -7.50
N VAL A 228 8.18 8.82 -7.52
CA VAL A 228 8.92 8.63 -8.78
C VAL A 228 9.36 7.18 -8.90
N ARG A 229 8.84 6.50 -9.93
CA ARG A 229 9.34 5.20 -10.34
C ARG A 229 10.69 5.38 -11.03
N VAL A 230 11.76 4.92 -10.42
CA VAL A 230 13.14 5.07 -10.89
C VAL A 230 14.00 3.92 -10.41
N ASN A 231 14.92 3.41 -11.25
CA ASN A 231 15.70 2.21 -10.92
C ASN A 231 17.20 2.44 -10.85
N LYS A 232 17.76 3.25 -11.75
CA LYS A 232 19.21 3.43 -11.89
C LYS A 232 19.77 4.37 -10.82
N ALA A 233 20.90 4.01 -10.22
CA ALA A 233 21.52 4.78 -9.15
C ALA A 233 21.77 6.27 -9.51
N THR A 234 22.26 6.53 -10.72
CA THR A 234 22.47 7.92 -11.18
C THR A 234 21.18 8.69 -11.38
N ASP A 235 20.10 8.00 -11.79
CA ASP A 235 18.79 8.60 -11.98
C ASP A 235 18.14 8.91 -10.63
N ILE A 236 18.33 8.04 -9.62
CA ILE A 236 17.91 8.28 -8.24
C ILE A 236 18.53 9.58 -7.71
N LEU A 237 19.85 9.75 -7.87
CA LEU A 237 20.53 10.99 -7.46
C LEU A 237 20.00 12.23 -8.19
N ASN A 238 19.74 12.12 -9.49
CA ASN A 238 19.19 13.22 -10.29
C ASN A 238 17.79 13.61 -9.81
N VAL A 239 16.94 12.64 -9.51
CA VAL A 239 15.56 12.88 -8.99
C VAL A 239 15.60 13.48 -7.59
N ILE A 240 16.50 13.01 -6.71
CA ILE A 240 16.68 13.60 -5.36
C ILE A 240 17.10 15.07 -5.49
N LYS A 241 18.11 15.36 -6.34
CA LYS A 241 18.56 16.73 -6.56
C LYS A 241 17.47 17.60 -7.18
N PHE A 242 16.70 17.05 -8.11
CA PHE A 242 15.56 17.75 -8.72
C PHE A 242 14.52 18.11 -7.66
N ALA A 243 14.11 17.14 -6.83
CA ALA A 243 13.12 17.37 -5.78
C ALA A 243 13.58 18.44 -4.76
N ASP A 244 14.84 18.41 -4.37
CA ASP A 244 15.45 19.42 -3.51
C ASP A 244 15.43 20.82 -4.17
N THR A 245 15.79 20.91 -5.45
CA THR A 245 15.79 22.16 -6.22
C THR A 245 14.37 22.74 -6.36
N GLU A 246 13.38 21.90 -6.61
CA GLU A 246 11.98 22.30 -6.77
C GLU A 246 11.26 22.52 -5.42
N GLY A 247 11.88 22.10 -4.32
CA GLY A 247 11.34 22.23 -2.95
C GLY A 247 10.12 21.33 -2.71
N ILE A 248 10.12 20.10 -3.26
CA ILE A 248 9.00 19.15 -3.18
C ILE A 248 9.38 17.90 -2.40
N GLU A 249 8.39 17.30 -1.72
CA GLU A 249 8.56 16.01 -1.06
C GLU A 249 8.63 14.86 -2.09
N LEU A 250 9.55 13.92 -1.89
CA LEU A 250 9.86 12.81 -2.79
C LEU A 250 9.67 11.46 -2.09
N ILE A 251 9.10 10.51 -2.82
CA ILE A 251 9.09 9.07 -2.50
C ILE A 251 9.66 8.32 -3.70
N LEU A 252 10.66 7.46 -3.51
CA LEU A 252 11.19 6.61 -4.56
C LEU A 252 10.37 5.31 -4.66
N TRP A 253 10.11 4.87 -5.88
CA TRP A 253 9.44 3.60 -6.16
C TRP A 253 10.30 2.70 -7.06
N GLU A 254 10.31 1.39 -6.78
CA GLU A 254 11.18 0.34 -7.33
C GLU A 254 12.65 0.48 -6.87
N ALA A 255 13.38 1.48 -7.32
CA ALA A 255 14.72 1.82 -6.86
C ALA A 255 15.71 0.62 -6.78
N ASN A 256 15.77 -0.19 -7.85
CA ASN A 256 16.50 -1.47 -7.85
C ASN A 256 18.02 -1.33 -7.65
N GLU A 257 18.60 -0.16 -7.98
CA GLU A 257 20.03 0.15 -7.74
C GLU A 257 20.25 1.09 -6.54
N ALA A 258 19.25 1.28 -5.67
CA ALA A 258 19.33 2.22 -4.54
C ALA A 258 20.45 1.88 -3.54
N HIS A 259 20.82 0.62 -3.42
CA HIS A 259 21.94 0.17 -2.57
C HIS A 259 23.28 0.83 -2.91
N MET A 260 23.46 1.31 -4.15
CA MET A 260 24.69 1.97 -4.59
C MET A 260 24.79 3.43 -4.09
N VAL A 261 23.66 4.01 -3.68
CA VAL A 261 23.50 5.42 -3.25
C VAL A 261 22.66 5.51 -1.97
N ALA A 262 22.74 4.47 -1.14
CA ALA A 262 21.93 4.36 0.07
C ALA A 262 22.18 5.49 1.07
N ASP A 263 23.42 5.91 1.22
CA ASP A 263 23.80 7.01 2.13
C ASP A 263 23.23 8.35 1.67
N GLU A 264 23.21 8.61 0.36
CA GLU A 264 22.63 9.81 -0.24
C GLU A 264 21.11 9.83 -0.07
N ILE A 265 20.44 8.69 -0.25
CA ILE A 265 18.99 8.55 -0.02
C ILE A 265 18.67 8.80 1.45
N ALA A 266 19.43 8.18 2.38
CA ALA A 266 19.27 8.37 3.82
C ALA A 266 19.49 9.83 4.23
N LYS A 267 20.57 10.46 3.72
CA LYS A 267 20.87 11.87 3.97
C LYS A 267 19.76 12.81 3.49
N ALA A 268 19.14 12.48 2.37
CA ALA A 268 18.01 13.24 1.82
C ALA A 268 16.70 12.98 2.58
N GLY A 269 16.63 11.96 3.45
CA GLY A 269 15.41 11.58 4.17
C GLY A 269 14.31 11.02 3.27
N VAL A 270 14.65 10.53 2.08
CA VAL A 270 13.69 10.07 1.08
C VAL A 270 13.32 8.61 1.33
N PRO A 271 12.04 8.28 1.55
CA PRO A 271 11.59 6.91 1.71
C PRO A 271 11.55 6.16 0.38
N VAL A 272 11.63 4.82 0.47
CA VAL A 272 11.65 3.92 -0.70
C VAL A 272 10.56 2.88 -0.60
N VAL A 273 9.73 2.76 -1.64
CA VAL A 273 8.76 1.67 -1.81
C VAL A 273 9.34 0.68 -2.83
N LEU A 274 9.62 -0.56 -2.42
CA LEU A 274 10.31 -1.52 -3.28
C LEU A 274 9.84 -2.97 -3.07
N ASP A 275 10.10 -3.82 -4.06
CA ASP A 275 9.99 -5.27 -3.91
C ASP A 275 11.36 -5.86 -3.58
N PRO A 276 11.57 -6.43 -2.38
CA PRO A 276 12.83 -7.07 -1.98
C PRO A 276 13.29 -8.18 -2.92
N LEU A 277 12.36 -8.78 -3.68
CA LEU A 277 12.65 -9.90 -4.59
C LEU A 277 13.17 -9.46 -5.97
N ASN A 278 13.21 -8.17 -6.26
CA ASN A 278 13.74 -7.65 -7.53
C ASN A 278 15.28 -7.69 -7.55
N ASN A 279 15.82 -8.80 -8.02
CA ASN A 279 17.27 -9.04 -8.10
C ASN A 279 17.77 -9.41 -9.50
N ILE A 280 16.88 -9.55 -10.47
CA ILE A 280 17.20 -9.86 -11.86
C ILE A 280 17.02 -8.60 -12.69
N PRO A 281 18.06 -8.17 -13.44
CA PRO A 281 17.96 -7.01 -14.32
C PRO A 281 16.87 -7.19 -15.37
N GLY A 282 15.80 -6.39 -15.30
CA GLY A 282 14.73 -6.37 -16.30
C GLY A 282 15.03 -5.40 -17.46
N SER A 283 15.99 -4.49 -17.28
CA SER A 283 16.36 -3.46 -18.25
C SER A 283 17.78 -2.94 -17.98
N PHE A 284 18.30 -2.09 -18.87
CA PHE A 284 19.57 -1.39 -18.65
C PHE A 284 19.55 -0.40 -17.48
N ASP A 285 18.37 -0.05 -16.97
CA ASP A 285 18.21 0.84 -15.81
C ASP A 285 18.26 0.09 -14.47
N SER A 286 18.40 -1.24 -14.48
CA SER A 286 18.47 -2.09 -13.30
C SER A 286 19.59 -3.15 -13.38
N LEU A 287 20.67 -2.87 -14.11
CA LEU A 287 21.77 -3.82 -14.32
C LEU A 287 22.42 -4.32 -13.03
N ASN A 288 22.43 -3.49 -12.00
CA ASN A 288 23.03 -3.81 -10.70
C ASN A 288 21.97 -4.24 -9.67
N ALA A 289 20.78 -4.66 -10.11
CA ALA A 289 19.77 -5.20 -9.19
C ALA A 289 20.34 -6.38 -8.39
N THR A 290 20.08 -6.39 -7.08
CA THR A 290 20.61 -7.41 -6.16
C THR A 290 19.69 -7.56 -4.95
N TYR A 291 19.68 -8.75 -4.35
CA TYR A 291 19.02 -8.99 -3.06
C TYR A 291 19.63 -8.18 -1.89
N GLU A 292 20.90 -7.73 -2.02
CA GLU A 292 21.53 -6.89 -1.00
C GLU A 292 20.90 -5.48 -0.90
N ASN A 293 20.09 -5.08 -1.85
CA ASN A 293 19.49 -3.75 -1.91
C ASN A 293 18.80 -3.38 -0.58
N VAL A 294 17.89 -4.23 -0.10
CA VAL A 294 17.14 -3.97 1.14
C VAL A 294 18.02 -3.93 2.39
N ALA A 295 19.01 -4.82 2.49
CA ALA A 295 19.92 -4.85 3.63
C ALA A 295 20.80 -3.59 3.70
N ARG A 296 21.30 -3.11 2.57
CA ARG A 296 22.11 -1.89 2.49
C ARG A 296 21.29 -0.64 2.78
N LEU A 297 20.07 -0.54 2.24
CA LEU A 297 19.14 0.54 2.55
C LEU A 297 18.79 0.57 4.04
N ASN A 298 18.50 -0.60 4.64
CA ASN A 298 18.24 -0.70 6.07
C ASN A 298 19.46 -0.26 6.91
N ALA A 299 20.67 -0.71 6.55
CA ALA A 299 21.91 -0.35 7.24
C ALA A 299 22.18 1.16 7.18
N ALA A 300 21.79 1.84 6.10
CA ALA A 300 21.88 3.29 5.94
C ALA A 300 20.76 4.05 6.68
N GLY A 301 19.76 3.35 7.24
CA GLY A 301 18.62 3.97 7.95
C GLY A 301 17.52 4.52 7.03
N VAL A 302 17.44 4.05 5.80
CA VAL A 302 16.39 4.44 4.85
C VAL A 302 15.05 3.82 5.28
N LYS A 303 13.99 4.63 5.39
CA LYS A 303 12.62 4.14 5.62
C LYS A 303 12.13 3.42 4.38
N MET A 304 11.74 2.15 4.51
CA MET A 304 11.27 1.32 3.42
C MET A 304 9.83 0.85 3.63
N ALA A 305 9.07 0.74 2.54
CA ALA A 305 7.85 -0.04 2.47
C ALA A 305 8.00 -1.14 1.41
N PHE A 306 7.53 -2.34 1.71
CA PHE A 306 7.61 -3.46 0.78
C PHE A 306 6.29 -3.72 0.10
N TYR A 307 6.35 -4.06 -1.18
CA TYR A 307 5.22 -4.54 -1.95
C TYR A 307 5.64 -5.78 -2.75
N TYR A 308 4.66 -6.48 -3.31
CA TYR A 308 4.91 -7.66 -4.16
C TYR A 308 4.63 -7.32 -5.62
N ASN A 309 5.64 -7.50 -6.48
CA ASN A 309 5.54 -7.17 -7.92
C ASN A 309 5.82 -8.37 -8.85
N GLN A 310 6.01 -9.57 -8.31
CA GLN A 310 6.30 -10.76 -9.12
C GLN A 310 5.01 -11.29 -9.74
N GLY A 311 4.77 -10.98 -11.02
CA GLY A 311 3.58 -11.41 -11.76
C GLY A 311 2.26 -11.05 -11.06
N ALA A 312 1.20 -10.73 -11.75
CA ALA A 312 -0.13 -10.48 -11.18
C ALA A 312 -0.16 -9.78 -9.78
N GLY A 313 0.73 -8.76 -9.57
CA GLY A 313 0.98 -8.15 -8.26
C GLY A 313 -0.27 -7.61 -7.56
N SER A 314 -1.27 -7.11 -8.30
CA SER A 314 -2.53 -6.66 -7.69
C SER A 314 -3.36 -7.80 -7.11
N HIS A 315 -3.36 -8.97 -7.75
CA HIS A 315 -4.07 -10.16 -7.27
C HIS A 315 -3.39 -10.79 -6.06
N ASN A 316 -2.06 -10.79 -6.07
CA ASN A 316 -1.19 -11.43 -5.07
C ASN A 316 -0.57 -10.41 -4.11
N ALA A 317 -1.18 -9.26 -3.87
CA ALA A 317 -0.59 -8.22 -3.03
C ALA A 317 -0.31 -8.69 -1.58
N TYR A 318 -1.07 -9.66 -1.07
CA TYR A 318 -0.85 -10.31 0.22
C TYR A 318 0.53 -10.98 0.35
N LEU A 319 1.17 -11.34 -0.77
CA LEU A 319 2.52 -11.92 -0.78
C LEU A 319 3.61 -10.89 -0.39
N ALA A 320 3.23 -9.67 -0.05
CA ALA A 320 4.11 -8.74 0.67
C ALA A 320 4.68 -9.37 1.95
N THR A 321 3.98 -10.31 2.61
CA THR A 321 4.53 -11.11 3.72
C THR A 321 5.72 -11.95 3.28
N GLN A 322 5.65 -12.59 2.11
CA GLN A 322 6.76 -13.33 1.53
C GLN A 322 7.94 -12.40 1.19
N SER A 323 7.66 -11.22 0.62
CA SER A 323 8.70 -10.22 0.37
C SER A 323 9.40 -9.81 1.67
N ALA A 324 8.64 -9.58 2.75
CA ALA A 324 9.19 -9.24 4.06
C ALA A 324 10.00 -10.39 4.69
N GLY A 325 9.50 -11.64 4.62
CA GLY A 325 10.24 -12.83 5.11
C GLY A 325 11.57 -13.04 4.36
N ASN A 326 11.57 -12.85 3.04
CA ASN A 326 12.82 -12.88 2.26
C ASN A 326 13.76 -11.72 2.62
N ALA A 327 13.25 -10.52 2.89
CA ALA A 327 14.08 -9.41 3.35
C ALA A 327 14.77 -9.71 4.68
N VAL A 328 14.11 -10.44 5.61
CA VAL A 328 14.75 -10.95 6.84
C VAL A 328 15.89 -11.90 6.51
N ALA A 329 15.70 -12.83 5.60
CA ALA A 329 16.75 -13.74 5.15
C ALA A 329 17.93 -13.01 4.48
N MET A 330 17.69 -11.81 3.92
CA MET A 330 18.70 -10.94 3.32
C MET A 330 19.38 -10.00 4.33
N GLY A 331 18.99 -10.06 5.63
CA GLY A 331 19.63 -9.31 6.70
C GLY A 331 18.88 -8.09 7.22
N VAL A 332 17.65 -7.86 6.79
CA VAL A 332 16.78 -6.85 7.41
C VAL A 332 16.28 -7.40 8.77
N PRO A 333 16.32 -6.62 9.87
CA PRO A 333 15.76 -7.07 11.13
C PRO A 333 14.28 -7.42 11.01
N TYR A 334 13.82 -8.45 11.73
CA TYR A 334 12.45 -8.97 11.65
C TYR A 334 11.38 -7.86 11.86
N ASN A 335 11.56 -7.05 12.90
CA ASN A 335 10.62 -5.96 13.20
C ASN A 335 10.57 -4.92 12.09
N GLU A 336 11.71 -4.60 11.47
CA GLU A 336 11.78 -3.65 10.35
C GLU A 336 11.09 -4.22 9.10
N ALA A 337 11.25 -5.52 8.85
CA ALA A 337 10.58 -6.18 7.72
C ALA A 337 9.06 -6.22 7.90
N LEU A 338 8.57 -6.47 9.12
CA LEU A 338 7.14 -6.45 9.41
C LEU A 338 6.58 -5.02 9.40
N ASN A 339 7.32 -4.05 9.93
CA ASN A 339 6.98 -2.63 9.81
C ASN A 339 6.89 -2.18 8.34
N ALA A 340 7.72 -2.73 7.46
CA ALA A 340 7.74 -2.37 6.04
C ALA A 340 6.48 -2.79 5.26
N ILE A 341 5.63 -3.64 5.82
CA ILE A 341 4.34 -4.07 5.23
C ILE A 341 3.11 -3.65 6.07
N THR A 342 3.33 -2.92 7.16
CA THR A 342 2.27 -2.44 8.07
C THR A 342 2.41 -0.95 8.35
N LYS A 343 3.28 -0.57 9.29
CA LYS A 343 3.48 0.81 9.76
C LYS A 343 4.09 1.72 8.69
N ASN A 344 5.19 1.28 8.06
CA ASN A 344 5.94 2.16 7.17
C ASN A 344 5.15 2.62 5.94
N PRO A 345 4.38 1.76 5.22
CA PRO A 345 3.54 2.27 4.13
C PRO A 345 2.48 3.26 4.63
N ALA A 346 1.92 3.07 5.83
CA ALA A 346 1.00 4.04 6.42
C ALA A 346 1.69 5.39 6.70
N ASP A 347 2.87 5.37 7.31
CA ASP A 347 3.66 6.58 7.58
C ASP A 347 4.07 7.31 6.29
N ILE A 348 4.61 6.56 5.29
CA ILE A 348 5.11 7.11 4.04
C ILE A 348 4.01 7.84 3.26
N PHE A 349 2.79 7.29 3.27
CA PHE A 349 1.64 7.86 2.57
C PHE A 349 0.72 8.70 3.46
N GLY A 350 1.08 8.94 4.72
CA GLY A 350 0.31 9.78 5.64
C GLY A 350 -1.09 9.25 5.94
N LEU A 351 -1.24 7.92 6.08
CA LEU A 351 -2.50 7.31 6.48
C LEU A 351 -2.74 7.56 7.97
N VAL A 352 -3.95 8.02 8.29
CA VAL A 352 -4.29 8.40 9.65
C VAL A 352 -4.72 7.17 10.44
N ASP A 353 -4.08 6.93 11.58
CA ASP A 353 -4.42 5.89 12.57
C ASP A 353 -4.41 4.45 12.01
N VAL A 354 -3.62 4.16 10.98
CA VAL A 354 -3.52 2.86 10.28
C VAL A 354 -2.13 2.25 10.47
N GLY A 355 -2.03 0.92 10.40
CA GLY A 355 -0.76 0.16 10.29
C GLY A 355 -0.06 -0.13 11.61
N GLN A 356 -0.66 0.14 12.77
CA GLN A 356 -0.10 -0.17 14.07
C GLN A 356 -1.16 -0.69 15.05
N VAL A 357 -0.75 -1.58 15.96
CA VAL A 357 -1.52 -1.88 17.17
C VAL A 357 -1.06 -0.90 18.25
N SER A 358 -1.77 0.21 18.40
CA SER A 358 -1.46 1.27 19.35
C SER A 358 -2.75 1.96 19.81
N VAL A 359 -2.75 2.50 21.04
CA VAL A 359 -3.92 3.23 21.55
C VAL A 359 -4.21 4.44 20.67
N GLY A 360 -5.47 4.61 20.28
CA GLY A 360 -5.96 5.64 19.37
C GLY A 360 -5.98 5.23 17.90
N PHE A 361 -5.28 4.16 17.51
CA PHE A 361 -5.28 3.61 16.15
C PHE A 361 -6.54 2.79 15.87
N GLU A 362 -6.86 2.64 14.59
CA GLU A 362 -7.98 1.83 14.15
C GLU A 362 -7.74 0.34 14.45
N GLY A 363 -8.81 -0.37 14.81
CA GLY A 363 -8.79 -1.80 15.14
C GLY A 363 -8.65 -2.68 13.90
N ASP A 364 -7.66 -2.38 13.05
CA ASP A 364 -7.32 -3.13 11.86
C ASP A 364 -6.23 -4.13 12.19
N ILE A 365 -6.59 -5.40 12.36
CA ILE A 365 -5.66 -6.45 12.78
C ILE A 365 -5.85 -7.74 11.97
N ALA A 366 -4.78 -8.53 11.90
CA ALA A 366 -4.80 -9.91 11.44
C ALA A 366 -4.31 -10.84 12.54
N ILE A 367 -5.04 -11.93 12.78
CA ILE A 367 -4.70 -13.00 13.74
C ILE A 367 -4.23 -14.21 12.93
N TRP A 368 -3.02 -14.67 13.22
CA TRP A 368 -2.31 -15.74 12.52
C TRP A 368 -2.14 -16.96 13.41
N ASP A 369 -2.22 -18.14 12.83
CA ASP A 369 -1.98 -19.41 13.52
C ASP A 369 -0.51 -19.63 13.92
N ALA A 370 0.44 -19.01 13.18
CA ALA A 370 1.87 -19.05 13.40
C ALA A 370 2.55 -17.74 12.96
N ASP A 371 3.87 -17.73 12.79
CA ASP A 371 4.64 -16.55 12.38
C ASP A 371 4.14 -15.97 11.04
N PRO A 372 3.72 -14.69 10.98
CA PRO A 372 3.13 -14.08 9.80
C PRO A 372 4.08 -13.96 8.60
N LEU A 373 5.39 -14.07 8.78
CA LEU A 373 6.37 -14.03 7.68
C LEU A 373 6.73 -15.42 7.14
N GLU A 374 6.18 -16.48 7.74
CA GLU A 374 6.35 -17.86 7.26
C GLU A 374 5.27 -18.24 6.25
N LEU A 375 5.65 -18.89 5.14
CA LEU A 375 4.73 -19.26 4.04
C LEU A 375 3.63 -20.26 4.46
N THR A 376 3.88 -21.02 5.50
CA THR A 376 2.96 -22.04 6.03
C THR A 376 1.94 -21.50 7.03
N SER A 377 2.05 -20.24 7.38
CA SER A 377 1.14 -19.57 8.32
C SER A 377 -0.15 -19.13 7.63
N PHE A 378 -1.25 -19.26 8.35
CA PHE A 378 -2.59 -18.89 7.85
C PHE A 378 -3.21 -17.81 8.75
N VAL A 379 -3.98 -16.93 8.11
CA VAL A 379 -4.81 -15.96 8.80
C VAL A 379 -6.08 -16.66 9.27
N GLU A 380 -6.36 -16.61 10.57
CA GLU A 380 -7.59 -17.16 11.14
C GLU A 380 -8.71 -16.11 11.24
N LYS A 381 -8.33 -14.85 11.51
CA LYS A 381 -9.28 -13.74 11.61
C LYS A 381 -8.66 -12.45 11.10
N VAL A 382 -9.51 -11.62 10.50
CA VAL A 382 -9.19 -10.23 10.17
C VAL A 382 -10.27 -9.35 10.77
N LEU A 383 -9.85 -8.30 11.47
CA LEU A 383 -10.74 -7.22 11.90
C LEU A 383 -10.37 -5.96 11.11
N ILE A 384 -11.38 -5.23 10.65
CA ILE A 384 -11.24 -3.90 10.05
C ILE A 384 -12.21 -2.98 10.81
N ASP A 385 -11.70 -1.87 11.33
CA ASP A 385 -12.45 -1.00 12.24
C ASP A 385 -13.07 -1.79 13.42
N GLY A 386 -12.34 -2.78 13.96
CA GLY A 386 -12.84 -3.64 15.04
C GLY A 386 -13.90 -4.64 14.62
N VAL A 387 -14.34 -4.66 13.38
CA VAL A 387 -15.37 -5.57 12.87
C VAL A 387 -14.71 -6.78 12.23
N GLU A 388 -15.04 -7.99 12.71
CA GLU A 388 -14.57 -9.25 12.12
C GLU A 388 -15.09 -9.38 10.68
N GLN A 389 -14.20 -9.70 9.76
CA GLN A 389 -14.47 -9.79 8.33
C GLN A 389 -14.76 -11.25 7.93
N ASP A 390 -15.63 -11.42 6.96
CA ASP A 390 -15.77 -12.69 6.24
C ASP A 390 -14.53 -12.94 5.37
N LEU A 391 -13.86 -14.06 5.60
CA LEU A 391 -12.65 -14.49 4.90
C LEU A 391 -12.92 -15.44 3.74
N SER A 392 -14.19 -15.78 3.48
CA SER A 392 -14.55 -16.61 2.34
C SER A 392 -14.08 -15.98 1.02
N ASN A 393 -13.55 -16.80 0.14
CA ASN A 393 -13.06 -16.37 -1.15
C ASN A 393 -13.31 -17.48 -2.21
N ARG A 394 -13.32 -17.08 -3.47
CA ARG A 394 -13.61 -17.97 -4.59
C ARG A 394 -12.72 -19.22 -4.64
N TYR A 395 -11.45 -19.13 -4.22
CA TYR A 395 -10.54 -20.28 -4.26
C TYR A 395 -10.95 -21.36 -3.26
N GLU A 396 -11.35 -20.97 -2.05
CA GLU A 396 -11.86 -21.89 -1.04
C GLU A 396 -13.20 -22.50 -1.46
N GLU A 397 -14.11 -21.67 -1.99
CA GLU A 397 -15.39 -22.15 -2.51
C GLU A 397 -15.20 -23.18 -3.66
N LEU A 398 -14.26 -22.95 -4.57
CA LEU A 398 -13.94 -23.87 -5.64
C LEU A 398 -13.27 -25.14 -5.10
N THR A 399 -12.35 -25.00 -4.14
CA THR A 399 -11.73 -26.16 -3.47
C THR A 399 -12.79 -27.01 -2.80
N ASP A 400 -13.66 -26.40 -2.01
CA ASP A 400 -14.79 -27.10 -1.36
C ASP A 400 -15.71 -27.79 -2.36
N ARG A 401 -15.99 -27.12 -3.47
CA ARG A 401 -16.86 -27.66 -4.53
C ARG A 401 -16.27 -28.91 -5.18
N TYR A 402 -14.96 -28.94 -5.39
CA TYR A 402 -14.31 -30.02 -6.15
C TYR A 402 -13.64 -31.10 -5.29
N THR A 403 -13.41 -30.84 -3.99
CA THR A 403 -12.77 -31.81 -3.08
C THR A 403 -13.74 -32.48 -2.11
N LYS A 404 -14.88 -31.84 -1.76
CA LYS A 404 -15.90 -32.48 -0.94
C LYS A 404 -16.69 -33.51 -1.78
N GLU A 405 -16.78 -34.77 -1.32
CA GLU A 405 -17.51 -35.88 -1.95
C GLU A 405 -19.03 -35.69 -2.02
N LYS A 406 -19.53 -34.47 -2.04
CA LYS A 406 -20.95 -34.16 -2.11
C LYS A 406 -21.40 -34.13 -3.57
N ASP A 407 -22.21 -35.16 -3.96
CA ASP A 407 -23.07 -35.14 -5.13
C ASP A 407 -22.44 -34.58 -6.42
N LEU A 408 -21.24 -35.04 -6.73
CA LEU A 408 -20.62 -34.73 -8.02
C LEU A 408 -21.58 -35.25 -9.12
N PRO A 409 -21.85 -34.46 -10.17
CA PRO A 409 -22.60 -34.96 -11.33
C PRO A 409 -22.02 -36.26 -11.80
N ASN A 410 -22.87 -37.19 -12.27
CA ASN A 410 -22.47 -38.57 -12.70
C ASN A 410 -21.30 -38.59 -13.69
N SER A 411 -21.08 -37.47 -14.42
CA SER A 411 -19.93 -37.29 -15.33
C SER A 411 -18.57 -37.25 -14.64
N TYR A 412 -18.53 -37.01 -13.33
CA TYR A 412 -17.28 -36.91 -12.53
C TYR A 412 -17.10 -38.08 -11.56
N ARG A 413 -18.02 -39.03 -11.55
CA ARG A 413 -17.84 -40.27 -10.78
C ARG A 413 -16.91 -41.20 -11.55
N SER A 414 -15.88 -41.71 -10.88
CA SER A 414 -15.08 -42.80 -11.41
C SER A 414 -16.05 -43.94 -11.76
N ARG A 415 -15.98 -44.42 -13.00
CA ARG A 415 -16.64 -45.68 -13.35
C ARG A 415 -15.85 -46.79 -12.67
N GLU A 416 -16.45 -47.40 -11.64
CA GLU A 416 -15.95 -48.65 -11.10
C GLU A 416 -16.01 -49.75 -12.19
#